data_e89034596e32f14fe52eca44bebcbdc5
#
_entry.id   e89034596e32f14fe52eca44bebcbdc5
#
_cell.length_a   1.000
_cell.length_b   1.000
_cell.length_c   1.000
_cell.angle_alpha   90.00
_cell.angle_beta   90.00
_cell.angle_gamma   90.00
#
_symmetry.space_group_name_H-M   'P 1'
#
loop_
_entity.id
_entity.type
_entity.pdbx_description
1 polymer ?
#
loop_
_entity_poly.entity_id
_entity_poly.type
_entity_poly.pdbx_seq_one_letter_code
_entity_poly.pdbx_strand_id
1 'polypeptide(L)'
;MTNPDSLAPAPSLRELFVGLLQVALSSFGGGLSVWSQRILVEQRRWMSNDAFLTGLTVARLLPGPNQINLAVYVGASFRGLPGALAALAGMLAVPFSLLMGVGMIYFHLHGLPMVDRVLAGMVAVAAGLALSMGFKILPTYMGDPVALLLAAGVWISMVVFNLRLVPLLLVIAPLAMAWYWPRQGEEPRP
;
A
#
# COMPACT_ATOMS: atom_id res chain seq x y z
N MET A 1 1.19 12.50 38.85
CA MET A 1 0.07 12.16 37.96
C MET A 1 0.37 12.73 36.60
N THR A 2 0.87 11.94 35.69
CA THR A 2 1.11 12.36 34.28
C THR A 2 -0.24 12.45 33.59
N ASN A 3 -0.54 13.64 33.04
CA ASN A 3 -1.75 13.87 32.25
C ASN A 3 -1.80 12.85 31.09
N PRO A 4 -2.84 12.01 30.96
CA PRO A 4 -2.93 11.00 29.89
C PRO A 4 -2.95 11.59 28.47
N ASP A 5 -3.25 12.91 28.34
CA ASP A 5 -3.34 13.62 27.06
C ASP A 5 -2.04 14.35 26.66
N SER A 6 -0.96 14.24 27.44
CA SER A 6 0.30 14.91 27.09
C SER A 6 1.01 14.16 25.96
N LEU A 7 1.11 14.81 24.80
CA LEU A 7 1.93 14.32 23.68
C LEU A 7 3.42 14.35 24.09
N ALA A 8 4.15 13.37 23.60
CA ALA A 8 5.62 13.37 23.75
C ALA A 8 6.25 14.52 22.92
N PRO A 9 7.44 15.00 23.30
CA PRO A 9 8.15 15.99 22.50
C PRO A 9 8.38 15.51 21.06
N ALA A 10 8.51 16.47 20.15
CA ALA A 10 8.71 16.18 18.73
C ALA A 10 9.91 15.25 18.53
N PRO A 11 9.73 14.11 17.84
CA PRO A 11 10.78 13.10 17.68
C PRO A 11 11.99 13.63 16.90
N SER A 12 13.17 13.13 17.24
CA SER A 12 14.39 13.32 16.48
C SER A 12 14.36 12.49 15.17
N LEU A 13 15.26 12.77 14.23
CA LEU A 13 15.35 12.00 12.98
C LEU A 13 15.62 10.50 13.23
N ARG A 14 16.44 10.19 14.22
CA ARG A 14 16.72 8.80 14.63
C ARG A 14 15.47 8.13 15.20
N GLU A 15 14.72 8.81 16.02
CA GLU A 15 13.46 8.28 16.58
C GLU A 15 12.41 8.07 15.51
N LEU A 16 12.30 8.96 14.53
CA LEU A 16 11.42 8.78 13.36
C LEU A 16 11.81 7.52 12.59
N PHE A 17 13.10 7.36 12.27
CA PHE A 17 13.59 6.16 11.60
C PHE A 17 13.25 4.89 12.38
N VAL A 18 13.62 4.82 13.67
CA VAL A 18 13.39 3.64 14.52
C VAL A 18 11.90 3.37 14.73
N GLY A 19 11.08 4.41 14.87
CA GLY A 19 9.62 4.28 15.04
C GLY A 19 8.96 3.66 13.82
N LEU A 20 9.29 4.13 12.61
CA LEU A 20 8.75 3.60 11.38
C LEU A 20 9.35 2.21 11.03
N LEU A 21 10.60 1.96 11.38
CA LEU A 21 11.21 0.63 11.33
C LEU A 21 10.45 -0.36 12.22
N GLN A 22 10.08 0.05 13.43
CA GLN A 22 9.27 -0.77 14.34
C GLN A 22 7.88 -1.05 13.77
N VAL A 23 7.23 -0.06 13.13
CA VAL A 23 5.97 -0.26 12.42
C VAL A 23 6.13 -1.32 11.32
N ALA A 24 7.17 -1.21 10.49
CA ALA A 24 7.44 -2.17 9.42
C ALA A 24 7.66 -3.59 9.97
N LEU A 25 8.45 -3.74 11.04
CA LEU A 25 8.71 -5.02 11.68
C LEU A 25 7.47 -5.64 12.36
N SER A 26 6.59 -4.82 12.94
CA SER A 26 5.40 -5.31 13.63
C SER A 26 4.28 -5.71 12.69
N SER A 27 4.35 -5.37 11.41
CA SER A 27 3.26 -5.51 10.43
C SER A 27 3.35 -6.79 9.60
N PHE A 28 4.20 -7.73 9.99
CA PHE A 28 4.25 -9.03 9.32
C PHE A 28 2.89 -9.74 9.43
N GLY A 29 2.24 -9.95 8.28
CA GLY A 29 0.91 -10.55 8.22
C GLY A 29 -0.25 -9.56 8.00
N GLY A 30 0.01 -8.26 7.90
CA GLY A 30 -1.01 -7.24 7.61
C GLY A 30 -1.27 -6.28 8.77
N GLY A 31 -2.22 -5.37 8.57
CA GLY A 31 -2.61 -4.42 9.63
C GLY A 31 -1.65 -3.23 9.82
N LEU A 32 -0.87 -2.86 8.81
CA LEU A 32 0.07 -1.73 8.86
C LEU A 32 -0.53 -0.46 9.47
N SER A 33 -1.79 -0.10 9.13
CA SER A 33 -2.47 1.07 9.69
C SER A 33 -2.71 0.94 11.18
N VAL A 34 -3.08 -0.26 11.66
CA VAL A 34 -3.31 -0.54 13.08
C VAL A 34 -2.01 -0.46 13.87
N TRP A 35 -0.94 -1.06 13.34
CA TRP A 35 0.38 -0.97 13.97
C TRP A 35 0.95 0.44 13.95
N SER A 36 0.73 1.19 12.87
CA SER A 36 1.11 2.61 12.81
C SER A 36 0.41 3.42 13.90
N GLN A 37 -0.91 3.26 14.04
CA GLN A 37 -1.69 3.93 15.09
C GLN A 37 -1.18 3.55 16.48
N ARG A 38 -1.03 2.24 16.75
CA ARG A 38 -0.57 1.74 18.04
C ARG A 38 0.81 2.29 18.42
N ILE A 39 1.74 2.29 17.48
CA ILE A 39 3.11 2.73 17.76
C ILE A 39 3.19 4.26 17.85
N LEU A 40 2.61 5.01 16.92
CA LEU A 40 2.77 6.45 16.84
C LEU A 40 1.88 7.21 17.85
N VAL A 41 0.67 6.69 18.12
CA VAL A 41 -0.31 7.33 19.00
C VAL A 41 -0.25 6.77 20.42
N GLU A 42 -0.36 5.43 20.58
CA GLU A 42 -0.51 4.82 21.91
C GLU A 42 0.84 4.64 22.64
N GLN A 43 1.85 4.08 21.96
CA GLN A 43 3.13 3.77 22.61
C GLN A 43 4.06 4.98 22.69
N ARG A 44 4.28 5.66 21.55
CA ARG A 44 5.21 6.79 21.48
C ARG A 44 4.57 8.15 21.75
N ARG A 45 3.24 8.23 21.66
CA ARG A 45 2.46 9.46 21.91
C ARG A 45 2.97 10.67 21.13
N TRP A 46 3.47 10.46 19.92
CA TRP A 46 3.98 11.55 19.10
C TRP A 46 2.87 12.44 18.55
N MET A 47 1.69 11.87 18.32
CA MET A 47 0.54 12.57 17.76
C MET A 47 -0.76 12.08 18.39
N SER A 48 -1.79 12.95 18.35
CA SER A 48 -3.13 12.57 18.77
C SER A 48 -3.77 11.60 17.75
N ASN A 49 -4.82 10.91 18.18
CA ASN A 49 -5.59 10.04 17.30
C ASN A 49 -6.19 10.81 16.11
N ASP A 50 -6.68 12.04 16.35
CA ASP A 50 -7.27 12.89 15.30
C ASP A 50 -6.23 13.32 14.26
N ALA A 51 -5.03 13.68 14.73
CA ALA A 51 -3.92 14.01 13.83
C ALA A 51 -3.49 12.79 12.99
N PHE A 52 -3.50 11.60 13.58
CA PHE A 52 -3.22 10.35 12.88
C PHE A 52 -4.27 10.06 11.80
N LEU A 53 -5.57 10.14 12.13
CA LEU A 53 -6.67 9.91 11.19
C LEU A 53 -6.65 10.93 10.05
N THR A 54 -6.35 12.19 10.34
CA THR A 54 -6.15 13.23 9.32
C THR A 54 -5.00 12.85 8.38
N GLY A 55 -3.85 12.46 8.93
CA GLY A 55 -2.69 12.00 8.14
C GLY A 55 -3.01 10.77 7.29
N LEU A 56 -3.76 9.82 7.84
CA LEU A 56 -4.19 8.63 7.09
C LEU A 56 -5.13 8.99 5.93
N THR A 57 -6.02 9.97 6.12
CA THR A 57 -6.90 10.47 5.06
C THR A 57 -6.11 11.15 3.96
N VAL A 58 -5.19 12.06 4.32
CA VAL A 58 -4.29 12.71 3.35
C VAL A 58 -3.46 11.67 2.59
N ALA A 59 -2.90 10.68 3.29
CA ALA A 59 -2.13 9.62 2.67
C ALA A 59 -2.92 8.80 1.63
N ARG A 60 -4.22 8.64 1.82
CA ARG A 60 -5.12 7.95 0.88
C ARG A 60 -5.47 8.76 -0.36
N LEU A 61 -5.41 10.10 -0.27
CA LEU A 61 -5.65 10.99 -1.41
C LEU A 61 -4.44 11.10 -2.34
N LEU A 62 -3.24 10.80 -1.83
CA LEU A 62 -2.01 10.86 -2.61
C LEU A 62 -1.83 9.56 -3.41
N PRO A 63 -1.38 9.65 -4.69
CA PRO A 63 -1.07 8.47 -5.47
C PRO A 63 0.11 7.72 -4.87
N GLY A 64 0.02 6.38 -4.81
CA GLY A 64 1.06 5.50 -4.27
C GLY A 64 0.61 4.68 -3.06
N PRO A 65 1.51 3.91 -2.45
CA PRO A 65 1.20 3.07 -1.31
C PRO A 65 0.84 3.92 -0.08
N ASN A 66 -0.38 3.80 0.42
CA ASN A 66 -0.92 4.62 1.52
C ASN A 66 -0.02 4.66 2.76
N GLN A 67 0.66 3.55 3.07
CA GLN A 67 1.53 3.48 4.25
C GLN A 67 2.84 4.24 4.07
N ILE A 68 3.36 4.27 2.85
CA ILE A 68 4.53 5.09 2.50
C ILE A 68 4.14 6.58 2.58
N ASN A 69 2.99 6.94 2.00
CA ASN A 69 2.48 8.30 2.07
C ASN A 69 2.25 8.75 3.52
N LEU A 70 1.72 7.86 4.37
CA LEU A 70 1.56 8.13 5.80
C LEU A 70 2.91 8.32 6.51
N ALA A 71 3.90 7.48 6.23
CA ALA A 71 5.24 7.62 6.81
C ALA A 71 5.90 8.96 6.43
N VAL A 72 5.79 9.34 5.15
CA VAL A 72 6.27 10.63 4.64
C VAL A 72 5.53 11.79 5.32
N TYR A 73 4.20 11.71 5.43
CA TYR A 73 3.38 12.72 6.12
C TYR A 73 3.80 12.90 7.58
N VAL A 74 3.92 11.81 8.33
CA VAL A 74 4.35 11.83 9.74
C VAL A 74 5.76 12.42 9.87
N GLY A 75 6.71 11.97 9.07
CA GLY A 75 8.07 12.51 9.09
C GLY A 75 8.13 13.98 8.75
N ALA A 76 7.38 14.40 7.72
CA ALA A 76 7.32 15.80 7.27
C ALA A 76 6.67 16.71 8.31
N SER A 77 5.62 16.26 9.00
CA SER A 77 4.92 17.05 10.01
C SER A 77 5.80 17.41 11.21
N PHE A 78 6.79 16.57 11.57
CA PHE A 78 7.69 16.81 12.69
C PHE A 78 8.99 17.51 12.32
N ARG A 79 9.61 17.16 11.20
CA ARG A 79 10.97 17.61 10.84
C ARG A 79 11.10 18.01 9.37
N GLY A 80 9.99 18.29 8.68
CA GLY A 80 10.03 18.67 7.26
C GLY A 80 10.64 17.58 6.38
N LEU A 81 11.36 17.97 5.33
CA LEU A 81 11.96 17.04 4.37
C LEU A 81 12.94 16.03 4.99
N PRO A 82 13.87 16.41 5.91
CA PRO A 82 14.74 15.43 6.57
C PRO A 82 13.95 14.40 7.39
N GLY A 83 12.86 14.82 8.05
CA GLY A 83 11.97 13.92 8.78
C GLY A 83 11.24 12.94 7.87
N ALA A 84 10.74 13.41 6.73
CA ALA A 84 10.12 12.58 5.71
C ALA A 84 11.07 11.49 5.19
N LEU A 85 12.31 11.87 4.89
CA LEU A 85 13.35 10.93 4.41
C LEU A 85 13.73 9.91 5.50
N ALA A 86 13.88 10.34 6.76
CA ALA A 86 14.18 9.44 7.87
C ALA A 86 13.04 8.43 8.12
N ALA A 87 11.79 8.88 8.08
CA ALA A 87 10.61 8.05 8.24
C ALA A 87 10.46 7.04 7.09
N LEU A 88 10.66 7.50 5.85
CA LEU A 88 10.64 6.67 4.64
C LEU A 88 11.73 5.60 4.69
N ALA A 89 12.97 5.99 5.04
CA ALA A 89 14.08 5.06 5.19
C ALA A 89 13.79 3.99 6.25
N GLY A 90 13.24 4.38 7.42
CA GLY A 90 12.82 3.43 8.46
C GLY A 90 11.77 2.44 7.97
N MET A 91 10.76 2.92 7.27
CA MET A 91 9.67 2.08 6.74
C MET A 91 10.14 1.10 5.66
N LEU A 92 11.08 1.51 4.82
CA LEU A 92 11.61 0.70 3.72
C LEU A 92 12.78 -0.21 4.13
N ALA A 93 13.45 0.05 5.26
CA ALA A 93 14.64 -0.68 5.67
C ALA A 93 14.42 -2.19 5.74
N VAL A 94 13.29 -2.65 6.31
CA VAL A 94 12.97 -4.08 6.45
C VAL A 94 12.72 -4.74 5.09
N PRO A 95 11.76 -4.27 4.28
CA PRO A 95 11.48 -4.91 3.00
C PRO A 95 12.69 -4.84 2.05
N PHE A 96 13.45 -3.74 2.09
CA PHE A 96 14.66 -3.60 1.28
C PHE A 96 15.75 -4.61 1.69
N SER A 97 16.04 -4.72 3.00
CA SER A 97 17.03 -5.67 3.49
C SER A 97 16.65 -7.12 3.23
N LEU A 98 15.36 -7.45 3.39
CA LEU A 98 14.84 -8.77 3.08
C LEU A 98 15.00 -9.09 1.59
N LEU A 99 14.62 -8.16 0.71
CA LEU A 99 14.73 -8.34 -0.74
C LEU A 99 16.18 -8.48 -1.18
N MET A 100 17.09 -7.68 -0.61
CA MET A 100 18.53 -7.80 -0.88
C MET A 100 19.08 -9.15 -0.42
N GLY A 101 18.71 -9.59 0.79
CA GLY A 101 19.14 -10.89 1.32
C GLY A 101 18.64 -12.06 0.47
N VAL A 102 17.37 -12.08 0.14
CA VAL A 102 16.79 -13.11 -0.74
C VAL A 102 17.41 -13.05 -2.14
N GLY A 103 17.64 -11.85 -2.68
CA GLY A 103 18.30 -11.67 -3.97
C GLY A 103 19.73 -12.22 -3.98
N MET A 104 20.52 -11.95 -2.96
CA MET A 104 21.88 -12.51 -2.82
C MET A 104 21.87 -14.04 -2.78
N ILE A 105 20.97 -14.61 -2.00
CA ILE A 105 20.80 -16.07 -1.92
C ILE A 105 20.43 -16.63 -3.30
N TYR A 106 19.47 -15.99 -3.97
CA TYR A 106 19.06 -16.40 -5.32
C TYR A 106 20.23 -16.38 -6.32
N PHE A 107 21.03 -15.31 -6.35
CA PHE A 107 22.18 -15.21 -7.25
C PHE A 107 23.25 -16.29 -7.01
N HIS A 108 23.39 -16.79 -5.78
CA HIS A 108 24.29 -17.89 -5.49
C HIS A 108 23.72 -19.27 -5.82
N LEU A 109 22.41 -19.42 -5.75
CA LEU A 109 21.71 -20.70 -5.93
C LEU A 109 21.00 -20.84 -7.27
N HIS A 110 21.01 -19.79 -8.12
CA HIS A 110 20.37 -19.87 -9.44
C HIS A 110 21.04 -20.97 -10.29
N GLY A 111 20.22 -21.68 -11.08
CA GLY A 111 20.67 -22.84 -11.84
C GLY A 111 20.53 -24.18 -11.11
N LEU A 112 20.15 -24.18 -9.83
CA LEU A 112 19.75 -25.40 -9.15
C LEU A 112 18.28 -25.72 -9.50
N PRO A 113 17.96 -26.90 -10.06
CA PRO A 113 16.58 -27.25 -10.46
C PRO A 113 15.57 -27.20 -9.31
N MET A 114 16.03 -27.33 -8.08
CA MET A 114 15.19 -27.23 -6.89
C MET A 114 14.76 -25.78 -6.62
N VAL A 115 15.66 -24.80 -6.82
CA VAL A 115 15.34 -23.37 -6.64
C VAL A 115 14.31 -22.91 -7.65
N ASP A 116 14.47 -23.32 -8.92
CA ASP A 116 13.52 -22.97 -9.98
C ASP A 116 12.13 -23.55 -9.70
N ARG A 117 12.03 -24.77 -9.17
CA ARG A 117 10.75 -25.38 -8.76
C ARG A 117 10.10 -24.64 -7.60
N VAL A 118 10.87 -24.23 -6.57
CA VAL A 118 10.36 -23.45 -5.44
C VAL A 118 9.84 -22.11 -5.90
N LEU A 119 10.59 -21.40 -6.74
CA LEU A 119 10.17 -20.12 -7.30
C LEU A 119 8.92 -20.25 -8.17
N ALA A 120 8.84 -21.27 -9.02
CA ALA A 120 7.65 -21.54 -9.82
C ALA A 120 6.42 -21.79 -8.92
N GLY A 121 6.59 -22.54 -7.83
CA GLY A 121 5.55 -22.73 -6.83
C GLY A 121 5.11 -21.42 -6.16
N MET A 122 6.06 -20.58 -5.78
CA MET A 122 5.75 -19.25 -5.18
C MET A 122 4.98 -18.35 -6.16
N VAL A 123 5.38 -18.33 -7.44
CA VAL A 123 4.67 -17.57 -8.48
C VAL A 123 3.25 -18.09 -8.67
N ALA A 124 3.06 -19.42 -8.69
CA ALA A 124 1.74 -20.03 -8.80
C ALA A 124 0.83 -19.66 -7.62
N VAL A 125 1.36 -19.67 -6.38
CA VAL A 125 0.61 -19.24 -5.19
C VAL A 125 0.26 -17.76 -5.27
N ALA A 126 1.21 -16.89 -5.65
CA ALA A 126 0.96 -15.47 -5.80
C ALA A 126 -0.13 -15.17 -6.86
N ALA A 127 -0.09 -15.88 -8.00
CA ALA A 127 -1.13 -15.79 -9.02
C ALA A 127 -2.49 -16.28 -8.50
N GLY A 128 -2.53 -17.38 -7.73
CA GLY A 128 -3.75 -17.88 -7.09
C GLY A 128 -4.35 -16.89 -6.10
N LEU A 129 -3.52 -16.23 -5.28
CA LEU A 129 -3.96 -15.17 -4.37
C LEU A 129 -4.53 -13.95 -5.11
N ALA A 130 -3.89 -13.53 -6.20
CA ALA A 130 -4.38 -12.43 -7.03
C ALA A 130 -5.73 -12.76 -7.67
N LEU A 131 -5.90 -13.97 -8.20
CA LEU A 131 -7.17 -14.47 -8.73
C LEU A 131 -8.25 -14.53 -7.66
N SER A 132 -7.92 -15.04 -6.47
CA SER A 132 -8.85 -15.08 -5.32
C SER A 132 -9.35 -13.70 -4.94
N MET A 133 -8.48 -12.69 -4.99
CA MET A 133 -8.85 -11.30 -4.74
C MET A 133 -9.81 -10.77 -5.81
N GLY A 134 -9.56 -11.10 -7.08
CA GLY A 134 -10.46 -10.79 -8.20
C GLY A 134 -11.85 -11.40 -8.00
N PHE A 135 -11.93 -12.68 -7.66
CA PHE A 135 -13.20 -13.35 -7.38
C PHE A 135 -13.94 -12.78 -6.17
N LYS A 136 -13.22 -12.33 -5.15
CA LYS A 136 -13.83 -11.69 -3.97
C LYS A 136 -14.47 -10.33 -4.28
N ILE A 137 -13.90 -9.59 -5.23
CA ILE A 137 -14.41 -8.27 -5.64
C ILE A 137 -15.53 -8.40 -6.69
N LEU A 138 -15.52 -9.46 -7.50
CA LEU A 138 -16.44 -9.68 -8.60
C LEU A 138 -17.93 -9.53 -8.22
N PRO A 139 -18.43 -10.08 -7.10
CA PRO A 139 -19.84 -9.95 -6.71
C PRO A 139 -20.31 -8.51 -6.55
N THR A 140 -19.40 -7.60 -6.14
CA THR A 140 -19.72 -6.17 -5.97
C THR A 140 -20.12 -5.50 -7.29
N TYR A 141 -19.64 -6.02 -8.43
CA TYR A 141 -19.86 -5.47 -9.76
C TYR A 141 -20.76 -6.34 -10.64
N MET A 142 -21.29 -7.46 -10.15
CA MET A 142 -22.17 -8.35 -10.93
C MET A 142 -23.48 -7.69 -11.36
N GLY A 143 -23.91 -6.64 -10.64
CA GLY A 143 -25.10 -5.85 -11.02
C GLY A 143 -24.84 -4.78 -12.08
N ASP A 144 -23.58 -4.55 -12.46
CA ASP A 144 -23.19 -3.50 -13.40
C ASP A 144 -22.58 -4.13 -14.68
N PRO A 145 -23.38 -4.25 -15.77
CA PRO A 145 -22.90 -4.86 -17.01
C PRO A 145 -21.76 -4.05 -17.66
N VAL A 146 -21.70 -2.73 -17.42
CA VAL A 146 -20.67 -1.87 -18.00
C VAL A 146 -19.32 -2.13 -17.31
N ALA A 147 -19.32 -2.26 -15.97
CA ALA A 147 -18.13 -2.62 -15.23
C ALA A 147 -17.58 -3.99 -15.68
N LEU A 148 -18.45 -4.98 -15.88
CA LEU A 148 -18.07 -6.30 -16.35
C LEU A 148 -17.51 -6.29 -17.78
N LEU A 149 -18.12 -5.52 -18.69
CA LEU A 149 -17.63 -5.33 -20.06
C LEU A 149 -16.26 -4.66 -20.09
N LEU A 150 -16.04 -3.63 -19.26
CA LEU A 150 -14.74 -2.96 -19.16
C LEU A 150 -13.69 -3.92 -18.60
N ALA A 151 -14.01 -4.66 -17.54
CA ALA A 151 -13.09 -5.64 -16.95
C ALA A 151 -12.74 -6.76 -17.95
N ALA A 152 -13.74 -7.31 -18.65
CA ALA A 152 -13.53 -8.31 -19.69
C ALA A 152 -12.70 -7.75 -20.86
N GLY A 153 -12.96 -6.52 -21.28
CA GLY A 153 -12.20 -5.84 -22.34
C GLY A 153 -10.71 -5.65 -21.95
N VAL A 154 -10.43 -5.25 -20.70
CA VAL A 154 -9.06 -5.18 -20.18
C VAL A 154 -8.41 -6.54 -20.20
N TRP A 155 -9.08 -7.56 -19.69
CA TRP A 155 -8.56 -8.91 -19.60
C TRP A 155 -8.24 -9.49 -20.99
N ILE A 156 -9.17 -9.39 -21.93
CA ILE A 156 -9.00 -9.85 -23.33
C ILE A 156 -7.84 -9.10 -23.99
N SER A 157 -7.78 -7.78 -23.82
CA SER A 157 -6.71 -6.94 -24.39
C SER A 157 -5.32 -7.33 -23.90
N MET A 158 -5.20 -7.69 -22.63
CA MET A 158 -3.93 -8.15 -22.06
C MET A 158 -3.57 -9.57 -22.49
N VAL A 159 -4.54 -10.50 -22.49
CA VAL A 159 -4.29 -11.93 -22.71
C VAL A 159 -4.17 -12.26 -24.21
N VAL A 160 -5.07 -11.71 -25.03
CA VAL A 160 -5.13 -12.02 -26.46
C VAL A 160 -4.19 -11.13 -27.28
N PHE A 161 -4.19 -9.82 -26.99
CA PHE A 161 -3.40 -8.85 -27.77
C PHE A 161 -2.06 -8.52 -27.12
N ASN A 162 -1.72 -9.11 -25.95
CA ASN A 162 -0.47 -8.86 -25.21
C ASN A 162 -0.19 -7.37 -24.99
N LEU A 163 -1.24 -6.54 -24.84
CA LEU A 163 -1.09 -5.11 -24.63
C LEU A 163 -0.55 -4.83 -23.23
N ARG A 164 0.32 -3.83 -23.14
CA ARG A 164 0.86 -3.38 -21.86
C ARG A 164 -0.25 -2.69 -21.05
N LEU A 165 -0.27 -2.93 -19.73
CA LEU A 165 -1.29 -2.42 -18.81
C LEU A 165 -1.38 -0.89 -18.81
N VAL A 166 -0.24 -0.19 -18.86
CA VAL A 166 -0.19 1.29 -18.75
C VAL A 166 -0.95 2.01 -19.88
N PRO A 167 -0.67 1.76 -21.17
CA PRO A 167 -1.44 2.40 -22.25
C PRO A 167 -2.91 2.01 -22.22
N LEU A 168 -3.23 0.79 -21.81
CA LEU A 168 -4.61 0.31 -21.70
C LEU A 168 -5.37 1.09 -20.61
N LEU A 169 -4.76 1.31 -19.45
CA LEU A 169 -5.34 2.13 -18.40
C LEU A 169 -5.54 3.59 -18.82
N LEU A 170 -4.59 4.18 -19.59
CA LEU A 170 -4.74 5.55 -20.09
C LEU A 170 -5.93 5.72 -21.04
N VAL A 171 -6.38 4.66 -21.70
CA VAL A 171 -7.58 4.69 -22.57
C VAL A 171 -8.84 4.37 -21.76
N ILE A 172 -8.80 3.34 -20.93
CA ILE A 172 -10.00 2.84 -20.24
C ILE A 172 -10.38 3.72 -19.05
N ALA A 173 -9.40 4.30 -18.32
CA ALA A 173 -9.72 5.15 -17.19
C ALA A 173 -10.55 6.40 -17.56
N PRO A 174 -10.21 7.19 -18.60
CA PRO A 174 -11.07 8.31 -19.01
C PRO A 174 -12.43 7.86 -19.55
N LEU A 175 -12.51 6.70 -20.24
CA LEU A 175 -13.77 6.14 -20.70
C LEU A 175 -14.68 5.76 -19.51
N ALA A 176 -14.11 5.07 -18.51
CA ALA A 176 -14.81 4.73 -17.29
C ALA A 176 -15.24 6.00 -16.53
N MET A 177 -14.35 6.98 -16.39
CA MET A 177 -14.68 8.26 -15.77
C MET A 177 -15.81 8.98 -16.49
N ALA A 178 -15.79 9.03 -17.83
CA ALA A 178 -16.85 9.67 -18.60
C ALA A 178 -18.19 8.95 -18.44
N TRP A 179 -18.18 7.63 -18.28
CA TRP A 179 -19.41 6.84 -18.08
C TRP A 179 -19.96 6.97 -16.66
N TYR A 180 -19.09 6.90 -15.66
CA TYR A 180 -19.46 6.99 -14.23
C TYR A 180 -19.43 8.43 -13.70
N TRP A 181 -19.18 9.45 -14.57
CA TRP A 181 -19.24 10.84 -14.12
C TRP A 181 -20.63 11.12 -13.52
N PRO A 182 -20.71 11.57 -12.26
CA PRO A 182 -22.00 11.83 -11.63
C PRO A 182 -22.76 12.85 -12.44
N ARG A 183 -23.87 12.42 -13.04
CA ARG A 183 -24.85 13.33 -13.64
C ARG A 183 -25.41 14.14 -12.48
N GLN A 184 -25.22 15.45 -12.54
CA GLN A 184 -25.68 16.37 -11.51
C GLN A 184 -27.21 16.11 -11.29
N GLY A 185 -27.55 15.52 -10.11
CA GLY A 185 -28.94 15.26 -9.72
C GLY A 185 -29.27 13.84 -9.27
N GLU A 186 -28.38 12.86 -9.38
CA GLU A 186 -28.63 11.53 -8.81
C GLU A 186 -27.97 11.41 -7.44
N GLU A 187 -28.78 11.18 -6.40
CA GLU A 187 -28.30 10.84 -5.06
C GLU A 187 -27.44 9.57 -5.11
N PRO A 188 -26.37 9.46 -4.26
CA PRO A 188 -25.56 8.26 -4.19
C PRO A 188 -26.46 7.07 -3.83
N ARG A 189 -26.50 6.07 -4.70
CA ARG A 189 -27.19 4.81 -4.42
C ARG A 189 -26.51 4.12 -3.22
N PRO A 190 -27.27 3.64 -2.23
CA PRO A 190 -26.76 3.02 -1.01
C PRO A 190 -25.92 1.77 -1.26
#